data_bc5ffb7136649c957a1a5c1d9008e222
#
_entry.id   bc5ffb7136649c957a1a5c1d9008e222
#
_cell.length_a   1.000
_cell.length_b   1.000
_cell.length_c   1.000
_cell.angle_alpha   90.00
_cell.angle_beta   90.00
_cell.angle_gamma   90.00
#
_symmetry.space_group_name_H-M   'P 1'
#
loop_
_entity.id
_entity.type
_entity.pdbx_description
1 polymer ?
#
loop_
_entity_poly.entity_id
_entity_poly.type
_entity_poly.pdbx_seq_one_letter_code
_entity_poly.pdbx_strand_id
1 'polypeptide(L)'
;MDVAHQKEEEYKWEIFMAKTNIPKGKLVRKFGENIFGNPKYDNLLNKKPYIPGQHGPTRRRRLSNYGTQLREKQKIKAMYGVLERQFRNYFHKADKMKGETGSNLLILLESRLDNIVYRLGFASTRAQARQMVSHAHFLVNNRKCNYPSASINPGDVIKVRDKSKKLDIIMDSMKRIKGDIGLPWLELDKAKMTGTFLALPEREEMALTVNEQLVVELYSK
;
A
#
# COMPACT_ATOMS: atom_id res chain seq x y z
N MET A 1 -15.22 11.62 -34.14
CA MET A 1 -14.64 10.90 -32.98
C MET A 1 -13.43 11.72 -32.55
N ASP A 2 -13.51 12.27 -31.34
CA ASP A 2 -12.69 13.39 -30.90
C ASP A 2 -11.29 12.93 -30.47
N VAL A 3 -10.25 13.54 -31.03
CA VAL A 3 -8.83 13.25 -30.75
C VAL A 3 -8.51 13.40 -29.24
N ALA A 4 -9.30 14.23 -28.54
CA ALA A 4 -9.23 14.39 -27.09
C ALA A 4 -9.68 13.11 -26.34
N HIS A 5 -10.71 12.43 -26.83
CA HIS A 5 -11.23 11.20 -26.22
C HIS A 5 -10.30 10.02 -26.41
N GLN A 6 -9.61 9.94 -27.56
CA GLN A 6 -8.56 8.92 -27.80
C GLN A 6 -7.33 9.13 -26.90
N LYS A 7 -6.90 10.38 -26.70
CA LYS A 7 -5.80 10.69 -25.77
C LYS A 7 -6.14 10.41 -24.30
N GLU A 8 -7.40 10.62 -23.89
CA GLU A 8 -7.83 10.23 -22.53
C GLU A 8 -7.88 8.73 -22.33
N GLU A 9 -8.25 7.97 -23.36
CA GLU A 9 -8.21 6.50 -23.29
C GLU A 9 -6.76 5.96 -23.28
N GLU A 10 -5.85 6.47 -24.11
CA GLU A 10 -4.43 6.11 -24.08
C GLU A 10 -3.80 6.44 -22.71
N TYR A 11 -4.09 7.60 -22.13
CA TYR A 11 -3.66 7.97 -20.77
C TYR A 11 -4.22 7.01 -19.70
N LYS A 12 -5.44 6.50 -19.87
CA LYS A 12 -6.03 5.49 -18.99
C LYS A 12 -5.27 4.16 -19.05
N TRP A 13 -4.87 3.73 -20.25
CA TRP A 13 -4.14 2.47 -20.44
C TRP A 13 -2.72 2.52 -19.88
N GLU A 14 -1.99 3.62 -20.04
CA GLU A 14 -0.65 3.79 -19.47
C GLU A 14 -0.66 3.78 -17.94
N ILE A 15 -1.67 4.39 -17.30
CA ILE A 15 -1.84 4.38 -15.84
C ILE A 15 -2.17 2.97 -15.33
N PHE A 16 -2.87 2.16 -16.11
CA PHE A 16 -3.29 0.81 -15.74
C PHE A 16 -2.15 -0.22 -15.82
N MET A 17 -1.19 -0.02 -16.70
CA MET A 17 -0.09 -0.97 -16.97
C MET A 17 1.17 -0.72 -16.16
N ALA A 18 1.34 0.46 -15.58
CA ALA A 18 2.55 0.82 -14.84
C ALA A 18 2.59 0.22 -13.44
N LYS A 19 3.39 -0.82 -13.24
CA LYS A 19 3.70 -1.40 -11.93
C LYS A 19 5.21 -1.56 -11.73
N THR A 20 5.63 -1.56 -10.47
CA THR A 20 7.03 -1.84 -10.12
C THR A 20 7.33 -3.33 -10.23
N ASN A 21 8.25 -3.71 -11.10
CA ASN A 21 8.70 -5.11 -11.27
C ASN A 21 9.93 -5.46 -10.41
N ILE A 22 10.28 -4.64 -9.43
CA ILE A 22 11.45 -4.88 -8.58
C ILE A 22 11.17 -6.07 -7.66
N PRO A 23 12.03 -7.12 -7.65
CA PRO A 23 11.87 -8.25 -6.76
C PRO A 23 11.83 -7.82 -5.29
N LYS A 24 10.76 -8.20 -4.59
CA LYS A 24 10.52 -7.81 -3.19
C LYS A 24 11.66 -8.18 -2.26
N GLY A 25 12.29 -9.34 -2.46
CA GLY A 25 13.45 -9.76 -1.66
C GLY A 25 14.67 -8.83 -1.81
N LYS A 26 14.87 -8.20 -2.97
CA LYS A 26 15.91 -7.17 -3.15
C LYS A 26 15.57 -5.90 -2.38
N LEU A 27 14.28 -5.52 -2.34
CA LEU A 27 13.83 -4.35 -1.58
C LEU A 27 14.00 -4.56 -0.07
N VAL A 28 13.56 -5.70 0.45
CA VAL A 28 13.72 -6.06 1.87
C VAL A 28 15.19 -6.01 2.28
N ARG A 29 16.09 -6.63 1.52
CA ARG A 29 17.54 -6.58 1.77
C ARG A 29 18.12 -5.17 1.64
N LYS A 30 17.60 -4.35 0.72
CA LYS A 30 18.02 -2.94 0.56
C LYS A 30 17.69 -2.11 1.80
N PHE A 31 16.51 -2.32 2.37
CA PHE A 31 16.05 -1.60 3.56
C PHE A 31 16.50 -2.24 4.88
N GLY A 32 16.87 -3.51 4.86
CA GLY A 32 17.27 -4.26 6.07
C GLY A 32 16.09 -4.60 6.98
N GLU A 33 14.86 -4.47 6.49
CA GLU A 33 13.63 -4.68 7.24
C GLU A 33 12.57 -5.38 6.40
N ASN A 34 11.68 -6.13 7.05
CA ASN A 34 10.55 -6.77 6.38
C ASN A 34 9.37 -5.79 6.21
N ILE A 35 9.46 -4.93 5.20
CA ILE A 35 8.43 -3.92 4.89
C ILE A 35 7.11 -4.51 4.33
N PHE A 36 7.07 -5.80 4.03
CA PHE A 36 5.89 -6.45 3.44
C PHE A 36 5.12 -7.33 4.43
N GLY A 37 5.62 -7.54 5.66
CA GLY A 37 4.97 -8.34 6.70
C GLY A 37 4.85 -9.84 6.39
N ASN A 38 5.62 -10.38 5.43
CA ASN A 38 5.58 -11.79 5.10
C ASN A 38 6.79 -12.51 5.74
N PRO A 39 6.58 -13.56 6.57
CA PRO A 39 7.66 -14.30 7.28
C PRO A 39 8.77 -14.85 6.37
N LYS A 40 8.47 -15.09 5.09
CA LYS A 40 9.48 -15.49 4.10
C LYS A 40 10.64 -14.49 4.02
N TYR A 41 10.36 -13.20 4.22
CA TYR A 41 11.36 -12.14 4.11
C TYR A 41 12.19 -12.01 5.39
N ASP A 42 11.66 -12.38 6.55
CA ASP A 42 12.42 -12.47 7.79
C ASP A 42 13.49 -13.57 7.68
N ASN A 43 13.09 -14.75 7.18
CA ASN A 43 14.02 -15.84 6.88
C ASN A 43 15.09 -15.44 5.83
N LEU A 44 14.72 -14.59 4.87
CA LEU A 44 15.68 -14.09 3.87
C LEU A 44 16.68 -13.12 4.50
N LEU A 45 16.25 -12.23 5.40
CA LEU A 45 17.11 -11.30 6.11
C LEU A 45 18.08 -12.02 7.03
N ASN A 46 17.61 -13.06 7.75
CA ASN A 46 18.46 -13.89 8.61
C ASN A 46 19.56 -14.60 7.79
N LYS A 47 19.23 -15.11 6.60
CA LYS A 47 20.20 -15.77 5.73
C LYS A 47 21.15 -14.82 5.01
N LYS A 48 20.67 -13.62 4.62
CA LYS A 48 21.40 -12.64 3.80
C LYS A 48 21.17 -11.20 4.30
N PRO A 49 21.75 -10.79 5.43
CA PRO A 49 21.51 -9.49 6.08
C PRO A 49 22.15 -8.29 5.35
N TYR A 50 22.76 -8.52 4.22
CA TYR A 50 23.46 -7.48 3.44
C TYR A 50 22.67 -7.05 2.21
N ILE A 51 22.98 -5.85 1.70
CA ILE A 51 22.33 -5.27 0.51
C ILE A 51 22.52 -6.18 -0.71
N PRO A 52 21.58 -6.17 -1.69
CA PRO A 52 21.74 -6.94 -2.91
C PRO A 52 22.87 -6.36 -3.78
N GLY A 53 23.54 -7.24 -4.54
CA GLY A 53 24.61 -6.90 -5.47
C GLY A 53 25.95 -7.50 -5.08
N GLN A 54 26.93 -7.38 -5.98
CA GLN A 54 28.28 -7.95 -5.83
C GLN A 54 28.98 -7.40 -4.58
N HIS A 55 28.87 -6.11 -4.34
CA HIS A 55 29.49 -5.42 -3.20
C HIS A 55 28.63 -5.42 -1.91
N GLY A 56 27.55 -6.24 -1.88
CA GLY A 56 26.66 -6.30 -0.72
C GLY A 56 27.33 -6.63 0.59
N PRO A 57 28.24 -7.62 0.66
CA PRO A 57 28.96 -8.02 1.87
C PRO A 57 30.02 -7.00 2.34
N THR A 58 30.47 -6.11 1.47
CA THR A 58 31.52 -5.14 1.82
C THR A 58 30.96 -4.03 2.74
N ARG A 59 31.87 -3.35 3.48
CA ARG A 59 31.53 -2.28 4.43
C ARG A 59 30.74 -1.17 3.73
N ARG A 60 29.55 -0.84 4.25
CA ARG A 60 28.73 0.26 3.75
C ARG A 60 29.33 1.61 4.09
N ARG A 61 29.35 2.54 3.14
CA ARG A 61 29.53 3.96 3.42
C ARG A 61 28.37 4.49 4.25
N ARG A 62 28.64 5.38 5.18
CA ARG A 62 27.59 6.13 5.89
C ARG A 62 26.74 6.90 4.86
N LEU A 63 25.43 6.83 4.99
CA LEU A 63 24.52 7.59 4.12
C LEU A 63 24.63 9.09 4.46
N SER A 64 24.57 9.93 3.43
CA SER A 64 24.35 11.37 3.60
C SER A 64 22.92 11.62 4.08
N ASN A 65 22.64 12.84 4.59
CA ASN A 65 21.29 13.21 4.98
C ASN A 65 20.30 13.04 3.83
N TYR A 66 20.65 13.50 2.63
CA TYR A 66 19.86 13.27 1.42
C TYR A 66 19.62 11.78 1.16
N GLY A 67 20.65 10.95 1.29
CA GLY A 67 20.54 9.50 1.10
C GLY A 67 19.59 8.83 2.09
N THR A 68 19.57 9.31 3.35
CA THR A 68 18.67 8.82 4.40
C THR A 68 17.23 9.23 4.09
N GLN A 69 16.98 10.49 3.78
CA GLN A 69 15.66 11.00 3.36
C GLN A 69 15.11 10.26 2.14
N LEU A 70 15.95 10.09 1.11
CA LEU A 70 15.58 9.34 -0.10
C LEU A 70 15.25 7.88 0.22
N ARG A 71 15.99 7.25 1.13
CA ARG A 71 15.77 5.86 1.54
C ARG A 71 14.41 5.70 2.20
N GLU A 72 14.03 6.57 3.12
CA GLU A 72 12.71 6.53 3.79
C GLU A 72 11.57 6.75 2.79
N LYS A 73 11.69 7.72 1.89
CA LYS A 73 10.73 7.91 0.80
C LYS A 73 10.56 6.64 -0.03
N GLN A 74 11.65 6.02 -0.46
CA GLN A 74 11.61 4.81 -1.28
C GLN A 74 11.04 3.60 -0.50
N LYS A 75 11.24 3.55 0.82
CA LYS A 75 10.68 2.54 1.71
C LYS A 75 9.16 2.64 1.76
N ILE A 76 8.59 3.81 2.05
CA ILE A 76 7.14 4.04 2.07
C ILE A 76 6.54 3.73 0.71
N LYS A 77 7.12 4.27 -0.35
CA LYS A 77 6.69 4.02 -1.73
C LYS A 77 6.64 2.53 -2.08
N ALA A 78 7.66 1.76 -1.69
CA ALA A 78 7.72 0.32 -1.94
C ALA A 78 6.70 -0.48 -1.11
N MET A 79 6.46 -0.06 0.14
CA MET A 79 5.50 -0.68 1.04
C MET A 79 4.07 -0.64 0.46
N TYR A 80 3.65 0.52 -0.06
CA TYR A 80 2.32 0.70 -0.67
C TYR A 80 2.28 0.35 -2.16
N GLY A 81 3.42 0.06 -2.79
CA GLY A 81 3.50 -0.27 -4.21
C GLY A 81 3.10 0.89 -5.14
N VAL A 82 3.29 2.13 -4.70
CA VAL A 82 2.94 3.35 -5.44
C VAL A 82 4.10 3.78 -6.34
N LEU A 83 3.80 4.29 -7.53
CA LEU A 83 4.80 4.86 -8.45
C LEU A 83 5.20 6.28 -8.02
N GLU A 84 6.37 6.74 -8.47
CA GLU A 84 6.94 8.03 -8.07
C GLU A 84 6.01 9.21 -8.35
N ARG A 85 5.44 9.27 -9.56
CA ARG A 85 4.49 10.33 -9.95
C ARG A 85 3.27 10.35 -9.03
N GLN A 86 2.69 9.18 -8.75
CA GLN A 86 1.52 9.07 -7.87
C GLN A 86 1.88 9.43 -6.43
N PHE A 87 3.05 9.01 -5.95
CA PHE A 87 3.51 9.32 -4.60
C PHE A 87 3.70 10.84 -4.42
N ARG A 88 4.29 11.52 -5.41
CA ARG A 88 4.39 12.99 -5.43
C ARG A 88 3.02 13.66 -5.39
N ASN A 89 2.05 13.15 -6.14
CA ASN A 89 0.68 13.67 -6.11
C ASN A 89 0.02 13.50 -4.74
N TYR A 90 0.27 12.37 -4.03
CA TYR A 90 -0.19 12.19 -2.66
C TYR A 90 0.48 13.18 -1.70
N PHE A 91 1.77 13.41 -1.86
CA PHE A 91 2.50 14.39 -1.06
C PHE A 91 1.91 15.81 -1.23
N HIS A 92 1.71 16.26 -2.46
CA HIS A 92 1.10 17.58 -2.72
C HIS A 92 -0.34 17.68 -2.22
N LYS A 93 -1.09 16.59 -2.17
CA LYS A 93 -2.43 16.57 -1.54
C LYS A 93 -2.31 16.69 -0.02
N ALA A 94 -1.41 15.95 0.59
CA ALA A 94 -1.17 15.97 2.03
C ALA A 94 -0.70 17.34 2.52
N ASP A 95 0.14 18.00 1.75
CA ASP A 95 0.66 19.34 2.04
C ASP A 95 -0.43 20.43 2.05
N LYS A 96 -1.48 20.24 1.24
CA LYS A 96 -2.64 21.15 1.19
C LYS A 96 -3.67 20.88 2.30
N MET A 97 -3.57 19.75 2.98
CA MET A 97 -4.49 19.40 4.08
C MET A 97 -4.07 20.11 5.38
N LYS A 98 -5.06 20.41 6.23
CA LYS A 98 -4.79 20.91 7.57
C LYS A 98 -4.10 19.85 8.42
N GLY A 99 -3.12 20.23 9.22
CA GLY A 99 -2.38 19.36 10.12
C GLY A 99 -0.99 19.03 9.62
N GLU A 100 -0.39 17.98 10.16
CA GLU A 100 0.97 17.56 9.85
C GLU A 100 1.04 16.84 8.49
N THR A 101 1.84 17.36 7.56
CA THR A 101 1.96 16.83 6.18
C THR A 101 2.36 15.36 6.16
N GLY A 102 3.25 14.92 7.05
CA GLY A 102 3.71 13.54 7.15
C GLY A 102 2.58 12.58 7.53
N SER A 103 1.83 12.90 8.57
CA SER A 103 0.67 12.13 9.02
C SER A 103 -0.43 12.11 7.97
N ASN A 104 -0.73 13.26 7.35
CA ASN A 104 -1.70 13.35 6.24
C ASN A 104 -1.31 12.47 5.06
N LEU A 105 -0.02 12.41 4.71
CA LEU A 105 0.48 11.54 3.64
C LEU A 105 0.20 10.06 3.94
N LEU A 106 0.46 9.63 5.19
CA LEU A 106 0.20 8.25 5.61
C LEU A 106 -1.30 7.94 5.62
N ILE A 107 -2.15 8.85 6.11
CA ILE A 107 -3.62 8.71 6.06
C ILE A 107 -4.09 8.52 4.61
N LEU A 108 -3.63 9.34 3.68
CA LEU A 108 -4.01 9.22 2.27
C LEU A 108 -3.54 7.88 1.64
N LEU A 109 -2.41 7.35 2.08
CA LEU A 109 -1.91 6.05 1.61
C LEU A 109 -2.67 4.88 2.26
N GLU A 110 -3.06 4.99 3.52
CA GLU A 110 -3.88 3.97 4.21
C GLU A 110 -5.32 3.97 3.71
N SER A 111 -5.91 5.11 3.33
CA SER A 111 -7.27 5.23 2.81
C SER A 111 -7.49 4.67 1.40
N ARG A 112 -6.46 4.15 0.76
CA ARG A 112 -6.56 3.54 -0.58
C ARG A 112 -7.31 2.22 -0.53
N LEU A 113 -8.19 1.97 -1.49
CA LEU A 113 -8.97 0.74 -1.56
C LEU A 113 -8.09 -0.53 -1.58
N ASP A 114 -6.97 -0.54 -2.35
CA ASP A 114 -6.06 -1.68 -2.40
C ASP A 114 -5.42 -1.97 -1.03
N ASN A 115 -5.11 -0.93 -0.27
CA ASN A 115 -4.55 -1.08 1.06
C ASN A 115 -5.61 -1.51 2.08
N ILE A 116 -6.82 -0.94 2.05
CA ILE A 116 -7.91 -1.33 2.96
C ILE A 116 -8.30 -2.79 2.74
N VAL A 117 -8.40 -3.25 1.49
CA VAL A 117 -8.64 -4.68 1.16
C VAL A 117 -7.56 -5.58 1.76
N TYR A 118 -6.30 -5.15 1.74
CA TYR A 118 -5.20 -5.86 2.39
C TYR A 118 -5.32 -5.82 3.92
N ARG A 119 -5.64 -4.68 4.52
CA ARG A 119 -5.80 -4.51 5.97
C ARG A 119 -6.98 -5.31 6.52
N LEU A 120 -8.09 -5.35 5.79
CA LEU A 120 -9.24 -6.21 6.09
C LEU A 120 -8.95 -7.72 5.95
N GLY A 121 -7.78 -8.06 5.38
CA GLY A 121 -7.34 -9.45 5.23
C GLY A 121 -7.99 -10.23 4.10
N PHE A 122 -8.71 -9.58 3.19
CA PHE A 122 -9.24 -10.24 1.99
C PHE A 122 -8.14 -10.67 1.03
N ALA A 123 -6.94 -10.13 1.19
CA ALA A 123 -5.76 -10.50 0.41
C ALA A 123 -4.53 -10.69 1.31
N SER A 124 -3.66 -11.63 0.98
CA SER A 124 -2.45 -11.92 1.75
C SER A 124 -1.32 -10.90 1.54
N THR A 125 -1.40 -10.09 0.49
CA THR A 125 -0.42 -9.04 0.17
C THR A 125 -1.09 -7.85 -0.51
N ARG A 126 -0.53 -6.64 -0.34
CA ARG A 126 -1.00 -5.42 -1.05
C ARG A 126 -1.01 -5.58 -2.58
N ALA A 127 -0.04 -6.31 -3.15
CA ALA A 127 -0.01 -6.57 -4.60
C ALA A 127 -1.17 -7.46 -5.05
N GLN A 128 -1.52 -8.48 -4.27
CA GLN A 128 -2.68 -9.33 -4.51
C GLN A 128 -3.98 -8.52 -4.35
N ALA A 129 -4.11 -7.73 -3.29
CA ALA A 129 -5.24 -6.82 -3.09
C ALA A 129 -5.45 -5.92 -4.30
N ARG A 130 -4.38 -5.29 -4.78
CA ARG A 130 -4.42 -4.44 -5.97
C ARG A 130 -4.90 -5.17 -7.21
N GLN A 131 -4.43 -6.40 -7.44
CA GLN A 131 -4.88 -7.22 -8.57
C GLN A 131 -6.37 -7.56 -8.45
N MET A 132 -6.81 -7.98 -7.27
CA MET A 132 -8.21 -8.34 -7.03
C MET A 132 -9.14 -7.13 -7.17
N VAL A 133 -8.74 -5.95 -6.72
CA VAL A 133 -9.49 -4.71 -6.95
C VAL A 133 -9.57 -4.40 -8.44
N SER A 134 -8.45 -4.46 -9.17
CA SER A 134 -8.43 -4.22 -10.62
C SER A 134 -9.32 -5.19 -11.40
N HIS A 135 -9.45 -6.43 -10.93
CA HIS A 135 -10.37 -7.45 -11.49
C HIS A 135 -11.81 -7.27 -10.96
N ALA A 136 -12.07 -6.19 -10.21
CA ALA A 136 -13.39 -5.84 -9.69
C ALA A 136 -14.06 -6.93 -8.85
N HIS A 137 -13.31 -7.58 -7.97
CA HIS A 137 -13.85 -8.54 -7.00
C HIS A 137 -14.54 -7.88 -5.81
N PHE A 138 -14.45 -6.56 -5.66
CA PHE A 138 -15.00 -5.79 -4.53
C PHE A 138 -16.08 -4.80 -4.97
N LEU A 139 -16.98 -4.53 -4.04
CA LEU A 139 -17.98 -3.47 -4.12
C LEU A 139 -17.66 -2.46 -3.00
N VAL A 140 -17.79 -1.18 -3.31
CA VAL A 140 -17.77 -0.08 -2.34
C VAL A 140 -19.17 0.53 -2.34
N ASN A 141 -19.85 0.54 -1.20
CA ASN A 141 -21.23 1.02 -1.06
C ASN A 141 -22.15 0.38 -2.12
N ASN A 142 -22.05 -0.94 -2.29
CA ASN A 142 -22.78 -1.75 -3.28
C ASN A 142 -22.49 -1.42 -4.75
N ARG A 143 -21.54 -0.52 -5.06
CA ARG A 143 -21.12 -0.20 -6.42
C ARG A 143 -19.80 -0.89 -6.76
N LYS A 144 -19.68 -1.41 -7.97
CA LYS A 144 -18.45 -2.03 -8.46
C LYS A 144 -17.33 -0.99 -8.57
N CYS A 145 -16.20 -1.25 -7.91
CA CYS A 145 -15.00 -0.42 -7.98
C CYS A 145 -13.82 -1.25 -8.46
N ASN A 146 -13.15 -0.83 -9.53
CA ASN A 146 -11.97 -1.47 -10.12
C ASN A 146 -10.72 -0.57 -10.05
N TYR A 147 -10.78 0.54 -9.31
CA TYR A 147 -9.68 1.47 -9.16
C TYR A 147 -8.96 1.23 -7.83
N PRO A 148 -7.74 0.64 -7.82
CA PRO A 148 -6.97 0.39 -6.59
C PRO A 148 -6.63 1.65 -5.80
N SER A 149 -6.54 2.78 -6.48
CA SER A 149 -6.24 4.09 -5.89
C SER A 149 -7.48 4.85 -5.41
N ALA A 150 -8.68 4.25 -5.48
CA ALA A 150 -9.88 4.88 -4.96
C ALA A 150 -9.67 5.24 -3.48
N SER A 151 -9.99 6.47 -3.11
CA SER A 151 -9.98 6.92 -1.72
C SER A 151 -11.28 6.49 -1.06
N ILE A 152 -11.16 5.84 0.07
CA ILE A 152 -12.28 5.39 0.89
C ILE A 152 -12.41 6.36 2.05
N ASN A 153 -13.64 6.74 2.34
CA ASN A 153 -13.98 7.68 3.41
C ASN A 153 -14.57 6.95 4.62
N PRO A 154 -14.49 7.55 5.82
CA PRO A 154 -15.21 7.03 6.98
C PRO A 154 -16.69 6.79 6.70
N GLY A 155 -17.20 5.63 7.08
CA GLY A 155 -18.56 5.16 6.81
C GLY A 155 -18.71 4.32 5.55
N ASP A 156 -17.69 4.25 4.67
CA ASP A 156 -17.76 3.41 3.48
C ASP A 156 -17.69 1.92 3.81
N VAL A 157 -18.52 1.14 3.13
CA VAL A 157 -18.62 -0.32 3.28
C VAL A 157 -18.01 -1.01 2.07
N ILE A 158 -17.02 -1.87 2.33
CA ILE A 158 -16.32 -2.67 1.32
C ILE A 158 -16.81 -4.12 1.42
N LYS A 159 -17.38 -4.65 0.35
CA LYS A 159 -17.94 -6.01 0.30
C LYS A 159 -17.29 -6.82 -0.80
N VAL A 160 -17.03 -8.11 -0.53
CA VAL A 160 -16.65 -9.06 -1.58
C VAL A 160 -17.87 -9.36 -2.45
N ARG A 161 -17.73 -9.31 -3.78
CA ARG A 161 -18.80 -9.68 -4.72
C ARG A 161 -19.23 -11.14 -4.51
N ASP A 162 -20.52 -11.40 -4.60
CA ASP A 162 -21.07 -12.75 -4.35
C ASP A 162 -20.43 -13.81 -5.27
N LYS A 163 -20.19 -13.49 -6.54
CA LYS A 163 -19.49 -14.37 -7.51
C LYS A 163 -18.04 -14.67 -7.09
N SER A 164 -17.43 -13.81 -6.26
CA SER A 164 -16.01 -13.89 -5.86
C SER A 164 -15.82 -14.50 -4.48
N LYS A 165 -16.86 -14.67 -3.68
CA LYS A 165 -16.79 -15.23 -2.33
C LYS A 165 -16.23 -16.66 -2.28
N LYS A 166 -16.45 -17.43 -3.35
CA LYS A 166 -15.99 -18.82 -3.47
C LYS A 166 -14.53 -18.95 -3.96
N LEU A 167 -13.82 -17.85 -4.21
CA LEU A 167 -12.43 -17.89 -4.63
C LEU A 167 -11.53 -18.38 -3.49
N ASP A 168 -10.78 -19.46 -3.74
CA ASP A 168 -9.85 -20.06 -2.77
C ASP A 168 -8.87 -19.03 -2.19
N ILE A 169 -8.41 -18.11 -3.04
CA ILE A 169 -7.49 -17.03 -2.66
C ILE A 169 -8.05 -16.16 -1.52
N ILE A 170 -9.35 -15.81 -1.59
CA ILE A 170 -10.02 -15.00 -0.56
C ILE A 170 -10.24 -15.84 0.70
N MET A 171 -10.74 -17.07 0.51
CA MET A 171 -11.00 -18.00 1.60
C MET A 171 -9.73 -18.29 2.41
N ASP A 172 -8.61 -18.55 1.75
CA ASP A 172 -7.32 -18.81 2.40
C ASP A 172 -6.74 -17.57 3.08
N SER A 173 -6.97 -16.39 2.52
CA SER A 173 -6.56 -15.13 3.16
C SER A 173 -7.36 -14.90 4.45
N MET A 174 -8.66 -15.12 4.41
CA MET A 174 -9.55 -14.97 5.56
C MET A 174 -9.26 -15.97 6.69
N LYS A 175 -8.89 -17.23 6.37
CA LYS A 175 -8.49 -18.25 7.36
C LYS A 175 -7.26 -17.85 8.18
N ARG A 176 -6.41 -16.98 7.64
CA ARG A 176 -5.19 -16.48 8.34
C ARG A 176 -5.51 -15.52 9.48
N ILE A 177 -6.66 -14.86 9.42
CA ILE A 177 -7.10 -13.92 10.47
C ILE A 177 -7.70 -14.72 11.63
N LYS A 178 -6.91 -14.88 12.68
CA LYS A 178 -7.35 -15.46 13.95
C LYS A 178 -7.84 -14.33 14.87
N GLY A 179 -9.15 -14.23 15.12
CA GLY A 179 -9.72 -13.16 15.96
C GLY A 179 -10.03 -11.87 15.19
N ASP A 180 -9.98 -10.75 15.87
CA ASP A 180 -10.17 -9.42 15.29
C ASP A 180 -8.93 -8.96 14.53
N ILE A 181 -9.12 -8.00 13.61
CA ILE A 181 -8.03 -7.43 12.80
C ILE A 181 -7.05 -6.62 13.68
N GLY A 182 -7.49 -6.19 14.87
CA GLY A 182 -6.69 -5.35 15.79
C GLY A 182 -6.40 -3.95 15.24
N LEU A 183 -7.24 -3.46 14.32
CA LEU A 183 -7.17 -2.12 13.75
C LEU A 183 -8.45 -1.36 14.12
N PRO A 184 -8.38 -0.35 15.01
CA PRO A 184 -9.58 0.30 15.56
C PRO A 184 -10.39 1.07 14.50
N TRP A 185 -9.77 1.47 13.40
CA TRP A 185 -10.43 2.19 12.31
C TRP A 185 -11.11 1.29 11.26
N LEU A 186 -11.01 -0.06 11.41
CA LEU A 186 -11.60 -1.03 10.49
C LEU A 186 -12.41 -2.08 11.25
N GLU A 187 -13.62 -2.32 10.80
CA GLU A 187 -14.47 -3.40 11.29
C GLU A 187 -14.60 -4.48 10.20
N LEU A 188 -14.56 -5.75 10.58
CA LEU A 188 -14.72 -6.88 9.67
C LEU A 188 -15.82 -7.83 10.12
N ASP A 189 -16.86 -7.95 9.31
CA ASP A 189 -17.83 -9.07 9.40
C ASP A 189 -17.35 -10.21 8.48
N LYS A 190 -16.74 -11.23 9.10
CA LYS A 190 -16.21 -12.40 8.37
C LYS A 190 -17.33 -13.23 7.72
N ALA A 191 -18.50 -13.33 8.36
CA ALA A 191 -19.61 -14.13 7.86
C ALA A 191 -20.17 -13.55 6.57
N LYS A 192 -20.32 -12.23 6.52
CA LYS A 192 -20.80 -11.52 5.32
C LYS A 192 -19.71 -11.19 4.32
N MET A 193 -18.43 -11.35 4.71
CA MET A 193 -17.25 -10.89 3.94
C MET A 193 -17.36 -9.39 3.60
N THR A 194 -17.66 -8.59 4.63
CA THR A 194 -17.86 -7.14 4.52
C THR A 194 -16.97 -6.45 5.54
N GLY A 195 -16.31 -5.39 5.12
CA GLY A 195 -15.52 -4.52 6.00
C GLY A 195 -16.05 -3.11 5.97
N THR A 196 -16.05 -2.43 7.10
CA THR A 196 -16.45 -1.03 7.25
C THR A 196 -15.24 -0.20 7.62
N PHE A 197 -15.06 0.95 6.96
CA PHE A 197 -14.04 1.93 7.30
C PHE A 197 -14.66 2.92 8.30
N LEU A 198 -14.33 2.81 9.59
CA LEU A 198 -14.98 3.56 10.66
C LEU A 198 -14.48 5.00 10.78
N ALA A 199 -13.16 5.18 10.80
CA ALA A 199 -12.51 6.46 11.01
C ALA A 199 -11.21 6.57 10.22
N LEU A 200 -10.64 7.77 10.10
CA LEU A 200 -9.29 7.95 9.59
C LEU A 200 -8.31 7.43 10.64
N PRO A 201 -7.29 6.62 10.25
CA PRO A 201 -6.33 6.09 11.20
C PRO A 201 -5.45 7.19 11.78
N GLU A 202 -5.21 7.14 13.09
CA GLU A 202 -4.22 7.98 13.75
C GLU A 202 -2.80 7.44 13.53
N ARG A 203 -1.79 8.30 13.63
CA ARG A 203 -0.39 7.92 13.37
C ARG A 203 0.07 6.74 14.24
N GLU A 204 -0.32 6.74 15.51
CA GLU A 204 0.07 5.73 16.49
C GLU A 204 -0.53 4.37 16.19
N GLU A 205 -1.75 4.34 15.65
CA GLU A 205 -2.48 3.13 15.30
C GLU A 205 -1.90 2.42 14.06
N MET A 206 -1.21 3.15 13.18
CA MET A 206 -0.76 2.59 11.90
C MET A 206 0.34 1.54 12.01
N ALA A 207 0.97 1.32 13.16
CA ALA A 207 2.03 0.34 13.42
C ALA A 207 3.10 0.29 12.30
N LEU A 208 3.54 1.45 11.81
CA LEU A 208 4.51 1.59 10.72
C LEU A 208 5.88 1.99 11.25
N THR A 209 6.91 1.26 10.84
CA THR A 209 8.32 1.55 11.16
C THR A 209 8.94 2.52 10.14
N VAL A 210 8.29 3.66 9.90
CA VAL A 210 8.72 4.67 8.92
C VAL A 210 8.84 6.04 9.57
N ASN A 211 9.77 6.85 9.08
CA ASN A 211 9.91 8.23 9.50
C ASN A 211 9.42 9.15 8.36
N GLU A 212 8.19 9.59 8.49
CA GLU A 212 7.52 10.48 7.54
C GLU A 212 8.14 11.88 7.49
N GLN A 213 8.71 12.34 8.61
CA GLN A 213 9.38 13.65 8.69
C GLN A 213 10.52 13.77 7.68
N LEU A 214 11.32 12.70 7.53
CA LEU A 214 12.41 12.67 6.54
C LEU A 214 11.91 12.78 5.10
N VAL A 215 10.69 12.35 4.84
CA VAL A 215 10.06 12.48 3.51
C VAL A 215 9.60 13.91 3.28
N VAL A 216 9.03 14.55 4.31
CA VAL A 216 8.65 15.98 4.24
C VAL A 216 9.88 16.82 3.97
N GLU A 217 10.96 16.63 4.73
CA GLU A 217 12.24 17.34 4.54
C GLU A 217 12.83 17.14 3.12
N LEU A 218 12.66 15.96 2.54
CA LEU A 218 13.14 15.67 1.16
C LEU A 218 12.41 16.49 0.11
N TYR A 219 11.10 16.69 0.28
CA TYR A 219 10.27 17.41 -0.69
C TYR A 219 10.20 18.92 -0.45
N SER A 220 10.61 19.39 0.75
CA SER A 220 10.68 20.81 1.10
C SER A 220 11.96 21.50 0.59
N LYS A 221 12.85 20.74 -0.07
CA LYS A 221 14.06 21.21 -0.76
C LYS A 221 13.70 21.42 -2.24
#